data_1d43200d182981de30b02c54e3e25859
#
_entry.id   1d43200d182981de30b02c54e3e25859
#
_cell.length_a   1.000
_cell.length_b   1.000
_cell.length_c   1.000
_cell.angle_alpha   90.00
_cell.angle_beta   90.00
_cell.angle_gamma   90.00
#
_symmetry.space_group_name_H-M   'P 1'
#
loop_
_entity.id
_entity.type
_entity.pdbx_description
1 polymer ?
#
loop_
_entity_poly.entity_id
_entity_poly.type
_entity_poly.pdbx_seq_one_letter_code
_entity_poly.pdbx_strand_id
1 'polypeptide(L)'
;MELNEKIKRIGGRPSVLPTEFVEALVAFKMNYWKIDDMRLGFDCYDPNDEKNEKRIEIKYSTGRMDYSSFAPKIEWGILNFVKFYNESPIECYFEVYDIGIDMIFEETEKFGRSVYEGYGRRPRISISRELIERGIYRNKKEFSLF
;
A
#
# COMPACT_ATOMS: atom_id res chain seq x y z
N MET A 1 4.53 3.25 -24.22
CA MET A 1 4.03 1.88 -24.01
C MET A 1 3.62 1.71 -22.55
N GLU A 2 2.46 1.19 -22.36
CA GLU A 2 1.94 0.96 -21.02
C GLU A 2 2.65 -0.18 -20.31
N LEU A 3 2.71 -0.11 -18.98
CA LEU A 3 3.32 -1.14 -18.16
C LEU A 3 2.66 -2.51 -18.37
N ASN A 4 1.34 -2.56 -18.47
CA ASN A 4 0.61 -3.80 -18.70
C ASN A 4 0.98 -4.47 -20.04
N GLU A 5 1.24 -3.70 -21.09
CA GLU A 5 1.70 -4.25 -22.35
C GLU A 5 3.10 -4.82 -22.25
N LYS A 6 3.98 -4.16 -21.50
CA LYS A 6 5.33 -4.68 -21.22
C LYS A 6 5.27 -6.00 -20.46
N ILE A 7 4.39 -6.08 -19.46
CA ILE A 7 4.17 -7.30 -18.69
C ILE A 7 3.65 -8.42 -19.58
N LYS A 8 2.69 -8.14 -20.46
CA LYS A 8 2.21 -9.13 -21.45
C LYS A 8 3.33 -9.68 -22.32
N ARG A 9 4.23 -8.83 -22.79
CA ARG A 9 5.33 -9.23 -23.67
C ARG A 9 6.31 -10.19 -23.00
N ILE A 10 6.47 -10.09 -21.69
CA ILE A 10 7.33 -11.00 -20.92
C ILE A 10 6.57 -12.18 -20.31
N GLY A 11 5.30 -12.38 -20.73
CA GLY A 11 4.48 -13.50 -20.27
C GLY A 11 3.80 -13.31 -18.92
N GLY A 12 3.82 -12.08 -18.38
CA GLY A 12 3.16 -11.76 -17.13
C GLY A 12 1.65 -11.47 -17.29
N ARG A 13 0.93 -11.46 -16.18
CA ARG A 13 -0.49 -11.07 -16.16
C ARG A 13 -0.59 -9.54 -16.21
N PRO A 14 -1.35 -8.95 -17.15
CA PRO A 14 -1.41 -7.49 -17.32
C PRO A 14 -1.94 -6.73 -16.11
N SER A 15 -2.76 -7.38 -15.29
CA SER A 15 -3.39 -6.76 -14.11
C SER A 15 -2.55 -6.90 -12.83
N VAL A 16 -1.39 -7.55 -12.90
CA VAL A 16 -0.55 -7.82 -11.73
C VAL A 16 0.81 -7.14 -11.93
N LEU A 17 1.15 -6.26 -10.99
CA LEU A 17 2.48 -5.64 -10.93
C LEU A 17 3.34 -6.39 -9.92
N PRO A 18 4.64 -6.57 -10.20
CA PRO A 18 5.56 -7.12 -9.20
C PRO A 18 5.58 -6.24 -7.94
N THR A 19 5.48 -6.88 -6.78
CA THR A 19 5.49 -6.18 -5.48
C THR A 19 6.75 -5.34 -5.31
N GLU A 20 7.90 -5.88 -5.65
CA GLU A 20 9.18 -5.16 -5.54
C GLU A 20 9.23 -3.90 -6.39
N PHE A 21 8.59 -3.94 -7.57
CA PHE A 21 8.50 -2.75 -8.42
C PHE A 21 7.68 -1.65 -7.75
N VAL A 22 6.53 -2.01 -7.17
CA VAL A 22 5.67 -1.04 -6.48
C VAL A 22 6.37 -0.44 -5.27
N GLU A 23 7.02 -1.27 -4.47
CA GLU A 23 7.77 -0.82 -3.30
C GLU A 23 8.91 0.13 -3.69
N ALA A 24 9.67 -0.21 -4.73
CA ALA A 24 10.75 0.63 -5.23
C ALA A 24 10.24 1.97 -5.78
N LEU A 25 9.12 1.93 -6.50
CA LEU A 25 8.51 3.14 -7.06
C LEU A 25 8.04 4.08 -5.95
N VAL A 26 7.36 3.56 -4.95
CA VAL A 26 6.89 4.36 -3.80
C VAL A 26 8.08 4.90 -3.02
N ALA A 27 9.08 4.08 -2.74
CA ALA A 27 10.27 4.51 -2.02
C ALA A 27 10.98 5.66 -2.75
N PHE A 28 11.11 5.56 -4.07
CA PHE A 28 11.71 6.62 -4.88
C PHE A 28 10.89 7.92 -4.84
N LYS A 29 9.58 7.83 -5.06
CA LYS A 29 8.70 9.02 -5.12
C LYS A 29 8.51 9.68 -3.75
N MET A 30 8.49 8.89 -2.68
CA MET A 30 8.27 9.38 -1.32
C MET A 30 9.57 9.67 -0.55
N ASN A 31 10.72 9.39 -1.14
CA ASN A 31 12.04 9.51 -0.50
C ASN A 31 12.18 8.62 0.74
N TYR A 32 11.69 7.41 0.65
CA TYR A 32 11.87 6.39 1.69
C TYR A 32 13.13 5.56 1.44
N TRP A 33 13.58 4.90 2.48
CA TRP A 33 14.54 3.82 2.36
C TRP A 33 13.81 2.50 2.15
N LYS A 34 14.06 1.84 1.04
CA LYS A 34 13.48 0.50 0.78
C LYS A 34 14.19 -0.53 1.64
N ILE A 35 13.42 -1.43 2.24
CA ILE A 35 13.93 -2.49 3.10
C ILE A 35 13.92 -3.79 2.29
N ASP A 36 15.10 -4.41 2.17
CA ASP A 36 15.27 -5.68 1.44
C ASP A 36 15.32 -6.90 2.37
N ASP A 37 15.32 -6.69 3.68
CA ASP A 37 15.34 -7.78 4.65
C ASP A 37 13.93 -8.26 4.96
N MET A 38 13.56 -9.41 4.42
CA MET A 38 12.23 -10.01 4.59
C MET A 38 11.90 -10.41 6.04
N ARG A 39 12.89 -10.45 6.92
CA ARG A 39 12.67 -10.73 8.35
C ARG A 39 12.06 -9.54 9.09
N LEU A 40 12.22 -8.34 8.54
CA LEU A 40 11.60 -7.15 9.07
C LEU A 40 10.15 -7.07 8.60
N GLY A 41 9.25 -6.75 9.49
CA GLY A 41 7.81 -6.75 9.23
C GLY A 41 7.29 -5.48 8.60
N PHE A 42 8.09 -4.82 7.72
CA PHE A 42 7.69 -3.60 7.00
C PHE A 42 8.51 -3.44 5.72
N ASP A 43 8.01 -2.66 4.79
CA ASP A 43 8.55 -2.56 3.42
C ASP A 43 9.52 -1.40 3.22
N CYS A 44 9.25 -0.27 3.84
CA CYS A 44 10.05 0.95 3.72
C CYS A 44 10.21 1.64 5.06
N TYR A 45 11.19 2.54 5.11
CA TYR A 45 11.47 3.37 6.27
C TYR A 45 11.53 4.83 5.84
N ASP A 46 10.78 5.69 6.52
CA ASP A 46 10.81 7.13 6.28
C ASP A 46 11.78 7.80 7.26
N PRO A 47 12.98 8.21 6.80
CA PRO A 47 13.96 8.85 7.69
C PRO A 47 13.56 10.25 8.16
N ASN A 48 12.58 10.86 7.49
CA ASN A 48 12.16 12.24 7.74
C ASN A 48 10.87 12.34 8.56
N ASP A 49 10.30 11.23 8.99
CA ASP A 49 9.08 11.25 9.78
C ASP A 49 9.37 11.68 11.23
N GLU A 50 8.92 12.88 11.58
CA GLU A 50 9.11 13.47 12.91
C GLU A 50 8.25 12.79 13.99
N LYS A 51 7.20 12.08 13.60
CA LYS A 51 6.25 11.43 14.54
C LYS A 51 6.67 10.04 14.98
N ASN A 52 7.85 9.57 14.60
CA ASN A 52 8.35 8.22 14.89
C ASN A 52 7.53 7.08 14.29
N GLU A 53 6.70 7.35 13.31
CA GLU A 53 5.92 6.35 12.56
C GLU A 53 6.66 5.88 11.31
N LYS A 54 7.98 5.78 11.40
CA LYS A 54 8.90 5.66 10.27
C LYS A 54 8.80 4.37 9.47
N ARG A 55 8.16 3.35 10.03
CA ARG A 55 8.03 2.04 9.38
C ARG A 55 6.78 2.01 8.52
N ILE A 56 6.99 1.75 7.23
CA ILE A 56 5.94 1.84 6.20
C ILE A 56 5.63 0.46 5.65
N GLU A 57 4.36 0.10 5.66
CA GLU A 57 3.83 -1.04 4.94
C GLU A 57 3.21 -0.55 3.63
N ILE A 58 3.46 -1.25 2.52
CA ILE A 58 2.94 -0.88 1.21
C ILE A 58 1.96 -1.96 0.73
N LYS A 59 0.76 -1.53 0.40
CA LYS A 59 -0.27 -2.33 -0.28
C LYS A 59 -0.70 -1.59 -1.53
N TYR A 60 -1.11 -2.32 -2.56
CA TYR A 60 -1.48 -1.68 -3.82
C TYR A 60 -2.63 -2.41 -4.51
N SER A 61 -3.31 -1.69 -5.40
CA SER A 61 -4.35 -2.21 -6.24
C SER A 61 -4.13 -1.75 -7.68
N THR A 62 -4.27 -2.69 -8.61
CA THR A 62 -4.23 -2.43 -10.06
C THR A 62 -5.56 -2.70 -10.73
N GLY A 63 -6.59 -3.03 -9.98
CA GLY A 63 -7.89 -3.42 -10.50
C GLY A 63 -9.03 -3.14 -9.54
N ARG A 64 -10.14 -3.84 -9.75
CA ARG A 64 -11.38 -3.62 -9.01
C ARG A 64 -11.38 -4.18 -7.60
N MET A 65 -10.56 -5.20 -7.35
CA MET A 65 -10.53 -5.89 -6.06
C MET A 65 -9.21 -5.59 -5.37
N ASP A 66 -9.31 -5.10 -4.16
CA ASP A 66 -8.18 -4.68 -3.36
C ASP A 66 -8.15 -5.32 -1.97
N TYR A 67 -8.67 -6.54 -1.88
CA TYR A 67 -8.63 -7.27 -0.62
C TYR A 67 -7.19 -7.52 -0.20
N SER A 68 -6.84 -6.98 0.94
CA SER A 68 -5.52 -7.14 1.54
C SER A 68 -5.62 -7.83 2.88
N SER A 69 -4.59 -8.60 3.22
CA SER A 69 -4.45 -9.19 4.55
C SER A 69 -3.21 -8.62 5.21
N PHE A 70 -3.26 -8.53 6.52
CA PHE A 70 -2.14 -8.05 7.32
C PHE A 70 -1.58 -9.20 8.15
N ALA A 71 -0.28 -9.14 8.47
CA ALA A 71 0.34 -10.10 9.37
C ALA A 71 -0.33 -10.06 10.75
N PRO A 72 -0.40 -11.18 11.47
CA PRO A 72 -1.00 -11.20 12.81
C PRO A 72 -0.32 -10.25 13.79
N LYS A 73 0.96 -9.99 13.58
CA LYS A 73 1.72 -9.01 14.35
C LYS A 73 2.10 -7.85 13.44
N ILE A 74 1.61 -6.66 13.76
CA ILE A 74 1.91 -5.45 12.99
C ILE A 74 3.18 -4.81 13.54
N GLU A 75 4.16 -4.62 12.65
CA GLU A 75 5.46 -4.02 12.96
C GLU A 75 5.70 -2.69 12.23
N TRP A 76 4.66 -2.10 11.69
CA TRP A 76 4.70 -0.82 10.99
C TRP A 76 3.73 0.19 11.61
N GLY A 77 3.95 1.47 11.34
CA GLY A 77 3.13 2.55 11.87
C GLY A 77 2.22 3.19 10.83
N ILE A 78 2.60 3.11 9.56
CA ILE A 78 1.88 3.74 8.45
C ILE A 78 1.67 2.73 7.33
N LEU A 79 0.45 2.69 6.82
CA LEU A 79 0.12 2.01 5.57
C LEU A 79 0.12 3.04 4.45
N ASN A 80 0.91 2.80 3.41
CA ASN A 80 0.78 3.50 2.14
C ASN A 80 0.02 2.60 1.17
N PHE A 81 -1.21 2.96 0.88
CA PHE A 81 -2.03 2.26 -0.12
C PHE A 81 -1.89 2.96 -1.46
N VAL A 82 -1.55 2.19 -2.49
CA VAL A 82 -1.25 2.72 -3.82
C VAL A 82 -2.33 2.29 -4.79
N LYS A 83 -2.95 3.26 -5.46
CA LYS A 83 -3.90 3.01 -6.55
C LYS A 83 -3.30 3.47 -7.86
N PHE A 84 -3.23 2.57 -8.82
CA PHE A 84 -2.75 2.87 -10.16
C PHE A 84 -3.91 3.20 -11.08
N TYR A 85 -3.74 4.26 -11.85
CA TYR A 85 -4.70 4.72 -12.85
C TYR A 85 -4.05 4.69 -14.21
N ASN A 86 -4.77 4.15 -15.17
CA ASN A 86 -4.33 4.01 -16.54
C ASN A 86 -5.47 4.45 -17.45
N GLU A 87 -5.68 5.77 -17.55
CA GLU A 87 -6.79 6.36 -18.32
C GLU A 87 -6.48 6.46 -19.80
N SER A 88 -5.20 6.50 -20.16
CA SER A 88 -4.75 6.49 -21.55
C SER A 88 -3.33 5.95 -21.65
N PRO A 89 -2.85 5.61 -22.87
CA PRO A 89 -1.47 5.18 -23.09
C PRO A 89 -0.41 6.20 -22.66
N ILE A 90 -0.80 7.45 -22.51
CA ILE A 90 0.11 8.56 -22.21
C ILE A 90 -0.03 9.02 -20.76
N GLU A 91 -1.22 8.82 -20.17
CA GLU A 91 -1.56 9.29 -18.84
C GLU A 91 -1.60 8.14 -17.84
N CYS A 92 -0.43 7.71 -17.40
CA CYS A 92 -0.30 6.76 -16.30
C CYS A 92 0.14 7.50 -15.05
N TYR A 93 -0.68 7.40 -14.02
CA TYR A 93 -0.38 7.99 -12.73
C TYR A 93 -0.82 7.06 -11.60
N PHE A 94 -0.36 7.36 -10.41
CA PHE A 94 -0.79 6.63 -9.23
C PHE A 94 -0.98 7.58 -8.05
N GLU A 95 -1.82 7.17 -7.14
CA GLU A 95 -2.07 7.88 -5.89
C GLU A 95 -1.56 7.05 -4.73
N VAL A 96 -0.93 7.72 -3.77
CA VAL A 96 -0.48 7.10 -2.51
C VAL A 96 -1.30 7.69 -1.38
N TYR A 97 -2.07 6.83 -0.71
CA TYR A 97 -2.86 7.19 0.47
C TYR A 97 -2.07 6.84 1.71
N ASP A 98 -1.94 7.81 2.61
CA ASP A 98 -1.18 7.70 3.85
C ASP A 98 -2.14 7.45 5.02
N ILE A 99 -2.10 6.25 5.58
CA ILE A 99 -3.04 5.78 6.58
C ILE A 99 -2.27 5.32 7.82
N GLY A 100 -2.47 6.01 8.94
CA GLY A 100 -1.87 5.61 10.21
C GLY A 100 -2.52 4.34 10.77
N ILE A 101 -1.72 3.50 11.41
CA ILE A 101 -2.20 2.24 12.01
C ILE A 101 -3.32 2.50 13.03
N ASP A 102 -3.23 3.59 13.79
CA ASP A 102 -4.25 3.93 14.78
C ASP A 102 -5.60 4.25 14.13
N MET A 103 -5.58 4.91 12.97
CA MET A 103 -6.80 5.17 12.20
C MET A 103 -7.48 3.87 11.78
N ILE A 104 -6.71 2.88 11.36
CA ILE A 104 -7.24 1.58 10.97
C ILE A 104 -7.91 0.89 12.16
N PHE A 105 -7.27 0.90 13.32
CA PHE A 105 -7.80 0.26 14.51
C PHE A 105 -9.04 0.99 15.10
N GLU A 106 -9.09 2.30 15.01
CA GLU A 106 -10.19 3.10 15.54
C GLU A 106 -11.43 3.07 14.64
N GLU A 107 -11.23 3.06 13.32
CA GLU A 107 -12.31 3.28 12.35
C GLU A 107 -12.88 1.99 11.78
N THR A 108 -12.25 0.86 12.00
CA THR A 108 -12.77 -0.41 11.48
C THR A 108 -12.98 -1.41 12.62
N GLU A 109 -14.23 -1.83 12.83
CA GLU A 109 -14.56 -2.82 13.86
C GLU A 109 -13.83 -4.16 13.63
N LYS A 110 -13.65 -4.57 12.38
CA LYS A 110 -12.90 -5.78 12.00
C LYS A 110 -11.44 -5.74 12.41
N PHE A 111 -10.91 -4.55 12.59
CA PHE A 111 -9.50 -4.29 12.87
C PHE A 111 -9.26 -3.60 14.21
N GLY A 112 -10.29 -3.50 15.04
CA GLY A 112 -10.06 -3.07 16.41
C GLY A 112 -8.87 -3.82 16.98
N ARG A 113 -7.96 -3.14 17.67
CA ARG A 113 -6.70 -3.72 18.15
C ARG A 113 -6.92 -5.04 18.89
N SER A 114 -7.90 -5.09 19.77
CA SER A 114 -8.22 -6.30 20.54
C SER A 114 -8.73 -7.44 19.65
N VAL A 115 -9.52 -7.14 18.62
CA VAL A 115 -10.01 -8.13 17.68
C VAL A 115 -8.86 -8.66 16.84
N TYR A 116 -8.00 -7.77 16.36
CA TYR A 116 -6.84 -8.12 15.57
C TYR A 116 -5.88 -9.03 16.33
N GLU A 117 -5.50 -8.63 17.54
CA GLU A 117 -4.56 -9.39 18.38
C GLU A 117 -5.10 -10.76 18.79
N GLY A 118 -6.42 -10.89 18.96
CA GLY A 118 -7.07 -12.15 19.32
C GLY A 118 -7.44 -13.05 18.15
N TYR A 119 -7.27 -12.58 16.92
CA TYR A 119 -7.81 -13.29 15.75
C TYR A 119 -7.03 -14.55 15.39
N GLY A 120 -5.73 -14.58 15.66
CA GLY A 120 -4.88 -15.75 15.41
C GLY A 120 -4.65 -16.09 13.94
N ARG A 121 -5.19 -15.32 13.00
CA ARG A 121 -5.04 -15.48 11.55
C ARG A 121 -5.10 -14.12 10.86
N ARG A 122 -4.73 -14.08 9.58
CA ARG A 122 -4.72 -12.84 8.82
C ARG A 122 -6.14 -12.38 8.46
N PRO A 123 -6.63 -11.27 9.00
CA PRO A 123 -7.90 -10.69 8.57
C PRO A 123 -7.75 -10.08 7.16
N ARG A 124 -8.84 -10.09 6.41
CA ARG A 124 -8.88 -9.50 5.06
C ARG A 124 -9.90 -8.38 5.00
N ILE A 125 -9.50 -7.25 4.41
CA ILE A 125 -10.40 -6.13 4.14
C ILE A 125 -10.20 -5.60 2.74
N SER A 126 -11.23 -4.95 2.23
CA SER A 126 -11.10 -4.06 1.08
C SER A 126 -10.64 -2.69 1.57
N ILE A 127 -9.40 -2.33 1.28
CA ILE A 127 -8.85 -1.03 1.68
C ILE A 127 -9.62 0.11 1.01
N SER A 128 -9.93 -0.01 -0.28
CA SER A 128 -10.69 1.01 -0.99
C SER A 128 -12.05 1.26 -0.35
N ARG A 129 -12.83 0.19 -0.11
CA ARG A 129 -14.19 0.31 0.41
C ARG A 129 -14.21 0.73 1.88
N GLU A 130 -13.39 0.11 2.69
CA GLU A 130 -13.47 0.28 4.14
C GLU A 130 -12.67 1.47 4.66
N LEU A 131 -11.69 1.94 3.90
CA LEU A 131 -10.85 3.08 4.29
C LEU A 131 -10.95 4.24 3.32
N ILE A 132 -10.58 4.05 2.07
CA ILE A 132 -10.44 5.16 1.10
C ILE A 132 -11.78 5.83 0.79
N GLU A 133 -12.81 5.07 0.45
CA GLU A 133 -14.15 5.61 0.17
C GLU A 133 -14.77 6.30 1.37
N ARG A 134 -14.38 5.91 2.57
CA ARG A 134 -14.83 6.54 3.83
C ARG A 134 -13.99 7.74 4.25
N GLY A 135 -12.95 8.08 3.50
CA GLY A 135 -12.06 9.19 3.82
C GLY A 135 -11.10 8.93 4.98
N ILE A 136 -10.85 7.67 5.32
CA ILE A 136 -9.98 7.30 6.43
C ILE A 136 -8.53 7.24 5.94
N TYR A 137 -7.92 8.39 5.82
CA TYR A 137 -6.50 8.56 5.51
C TYR A 137 -6.07 9.98 5.91
N ARG A 138 -4.76 10.14 6.18
CA ARG A 138 -4.19 11.44 6.58
C ARG A 138 -4.00 12.37 5.40
N ASN A 139 -3.45 11.85 4.31
CA ASN A 139 -3.25 12.59 3.09
C ASN A 139 -3.20 11.66 1.88
N LYS A 140 -3.26 12.28 0.71
CA LYS A 140 -3.16 11.62 -0.60
C LYS A 140 -2.18 12.40 -1.45
N LYS A 141 -1.24 11.70 -2.08
CA LYS A 141 -0.30 12.28 -3.05
C LYS A 141 -0.48 11.61 -4.39
N GLU A 142 -0.42 12.40 -5.46
CA GLU A 142 -0.51 11.91 -6.83
C GLU A 142 0.83 12.04 -7.53
N PHE A 143 1.24 10.99 -8.23
CA PHE A 143 2.48 10.95 -8.96
C PHE A 143 2.29 10.47 -10.38
N SER A 144 3.02 11.06 -11.32
CA SER A 144 3.14 10.52 -12.68
C SER A 144 4.13 9.36 -12.68
N LEU A 145 3.86 8.35 -13.51
CA LEU A 145 4.80 7.25 -13.75
C LEU A 145 5.97 7.68 -14.64
N PHE A 146 5.82 8.74 -15.38
CA PHE A 146 6.80 9.23 -16.34
C PHE A 146 7.23 10.67 -16.05
#